data_96d3fddcca8cac7e3e98396af8228d61
#
_entry.id   96d3fddcca8cac7e3e98396af8228d61
#
_cell.length_a   1.000
_cell.length_b   1.000
_cell.length_c   1.000
_cell.angle_alpha   90.00
_cell.angle_beta   90.00
_cell.angle_gamma   90.00
#
_symmetry.space_group_name_H-M   'P 1'
#
loop_
_entity.id
_entity.type
_entity.pdbx_description
1 polymer ?
#
loop_
_entity_poly.entity_id
_entity_poly.type
_entity_poly.pdbx_seq_one_letter_code
_entity_poly.pdbx_strand_id
1 'polypeptide(L)'
;MLNIVILDDYQDTVRKLQCAARLDGFNAKVYTNTVKGVGQLAVRLRDADVIVLIRERTPLSRQLIEKLPKLKLIAQVGKAGPHLDVQACTDHGIAVAEGVGSPVAPAELTWALIMACL
;
A
#
# COMPACT_ATOMS: atom_id res chain seq x y z
N MET A 1 -11.44 -4.36 17.45
CA MET A 1 -10.83 -3.18 16.78
C MET A 1 -9.98 -3.66 15.61
N LEU A 2 -10.15 -3.07 14.47
CA LEU A 2 -9.38 -3.45 13.28
C LEU A 2 -7.95 -2.96 13.39
N ASN A 3 -7.01 -3.82 13.00
CA ASN A 3 -5.61 -3.48 12.91
C ASN A 3 -5.31 -3.03 11.47
N ILE A 4 -4.88 -1.79 11.32
CA ILE A 4 -4.54 -1.20 10.03
C ILE A 4 -3.04 -1.00 9.98
N VAL A 5 -2.39 -1.53 8.95
CA VAL A 5 -0.96 -1.36 8.72
C VAL A 5 -0.75 -0.57 7.45
N ILE A 6 0.01 0.52 7.56
CA ILE A 6 0.38 1.36 6.43
C ILE A 6 1.86 1.14 6.16
N LEU A 7 2.19 0.66 4.97
CA LEU A 7 3.55 0.32 4.59
C LEU A 7 4.21 1.43 3.79
N ASP A 8 5.52 1.53 3.93
CA ASP A 8 6.39 2.30 3.04
C ASP A 8 6.10 3.80 2.98
N ASP A 9 5.69 4.38 4.10
CA ASP A 9 5.57 5.84 4.23
C ASP A 9 6.95 6.46 4.49
N TYR A 10 7.79 6.49 3.45
CA TYR A 10 9.20 6.89 3.56
C TYR A 10 9.40 8.31 4.08
N GLN A 11 8.44 9.18 3.84
CA GLN A 11 8.51 10.59 4.24
C GLN A 11 7.84 10.85 5.59
N ASP A 12 7.26 9.82 6.21
CA ASP A 12 6.51 9.93 7.47
C ASP A 12 5.44 11.02 7.38
N THR A 13 4.68 11.02 6.28
CA THR A 13 3.71 12.07 6.00
C THR A 13 2.27 11.67 6.34
N VAL A 14 1.95 10.38 6.34
CA VAL A 14 0.57 9.91 6.53
C VAL A 14 -0.02 10.42 7.84
N ARG A 15 0.74 10.38 8.92
CA ARG A 15 0.29 10.84 10.25
C ARG A 15 0.01 12.34 10.29
N LYS A 16 0.56 13.10 9.36
CA LYS A 16 0.43 14.55 9.28
C LYS A 16 -0.74 15.00 8.40
N LEU A 17 -1.37 14.06 7.68
CA LEU A 17 -2.51 14.37 6.82
C LEU A 17 -3.76 14.60 7.66
N GLN A 18 -4.61 15.52 7.23
CA GLN A 18 -5.88 15.78 7.91
C GLN A 18 -6.76 14.53 7.95
N CYS A 19 -6.75 13.74 6.87
CA CYS A 19 -7.53 12.51 6.80
C CYS A 19 -7.05 11.43 7.77
N ALA A 20 -5.84 11.54 8.32
CA ALA A 20 -5.34 10.58 9.29
C ALA A 20 -6.19 10.55 10.58
N ALA A 21 -6.90 11.63 10.88
CA ALA A 21 -7.82 11.67 12.03
C ALA A 21 -8.93 10.63 11.92
N ARG A 22 -9.27 10.19 10.72
CA ARG A 22 -10.28 9.14 10.50
C ARG A 22 -9.81 7.76 10.99
N LEU A 23 -8.51 7.59 11.22
CA LEU A 23 -7.94 6.35 11.75
C LEU A 23 -7.95 6.28 13.27
N ASP A 24 -8.36 7.33 13.97
CA ASP A 24 -8.29 7.40 15.43
C ASP A 24 -9.13 6.34 16.13
N GLY A 25 -10.18 5.85 15.48
CA GLY A 25 -11.02 4.77 16.00
C GLY A 25 -10.46 3.36 15.77
N PHE A 26 -9.28 3.25 15.15
CA PHE A 26 -8.67 1.97 14.77
C PHE A 26 -7.24 1.88 15.32
N ASN A 27 -6.73 0.67 15.35
CA ASN A 27 -5.33 0.44 15.72
C ASN A 27 -4.46 0.53 14.46
N ALA A 28 -4.05 1.74 14.12
CA ALA A 28 -3.27 2.00 12.92
C ALA A 28 -1.78 2.06 13.24
N LYS A 29 -0.96 1.37 12.45
CA LYS A 29 0.49 1.37 12.57
C LYS A 29 1.12 1.75 11.23
N VAL A 30 2.03 2.72 11.27
CA VAL A 30 2.72 3.23 10.08
C VAL A 30 4.17 2.79 10.11
N TYR A 31 4.61 2.15 9.03
CA TYR A 31 6.02 1.80 8.83
C TYR A 31 6.64 2.78 7.85
N THR A 32 7.73 3.41 8.29
CA THR A 32 8.47 4.40 7.49
C THR A 32 9.65 3.80 6.75
N ASN A 33 9.99 2.54 7.04
CA ASN A 33 11.05 1.80 6.35
C ASN A 33 10.47 0.61 5.63
N THR A 34 11.23 0.07 4.69
CA THR A 34 10.82 -1.12 3.94
C THR A 34 11.61 -2.35 4.36
N VAL A 35 10.96 -3.51 4.29
CA VAL A 35 11.62 -4.82 4.34
C VAL A 35 11.24 -5.60 3.09
N LYS A 36 12.17 -6.38 2.56
CA LYS A 36 11.96 -7.08 1.29
C LYS A 36 11.71 -8.58 1.44
N GLY A 37 12.12 -9.16 2.54
CA GLY A 37 11.93 -10.59 2.76
C GLY A 37 10.47 -10.95 3.03
N VAL A 38 9.98 -12.00 2.40
CA VAL A 38 8.60 -12.48 2.61
C VAL A 38 8.37 -12.83 4.09
N GLY A 39 9.36 -13.45 4.73
CA GLY A 39 9.26 -13.80 6.14
C GLY A 39 9.14 -12.58 7.05
N GLN A 40 9.94 -11.54 6.79
CA GLN A 40 9.90 -10.30 7.56
C GLN A 40 8.58 -9.55 7.35
N LEU A 41 8.10 -9.51 6.13
CA LEU A 41 6.79 -8.91 5.82
C LEU A 41 5.66 -9.69 6.49
N ALA A 42 5.73 -11.01 6.48
CA ALA A 42 4.72 -11.84 7.14
C ALA A 42 4.65 -11.55 8.64
N VAL A 43 5.79 -11.34 9.29
CA VAL A 43 5.81 -10.98 10.72
C VAL A 43 5.18 -9.61 10.95
N ARG A 44 5.49 -8.62 10.12
CA ARG A 44 4.92 -7.27 10.24
C ARG A 44 3.42 -7.25 10.02
N LEU A 45 2.93 -8.06 9.10
CA LEU A 45 1.54 -8.00 8.63
C LEU A 45 0.64 -9.06 9.24
N ARG A 46 1.19 -9.92 10.08
CA ARG A 46 0.52 -11.11 10.61
C ARG A 46 -0.84 -10.83 11.22
N ASP A 47 -0.94 -9.75 11.98
CA ASP A 47 -2.17 -9.40 12.69
C ASP A 47 -2.98 -8.31 11.99
N ALA A 48 -2.57 -7.91 10.79
CA ALA A 48 -3.25 -6.87 10.04
C ALA A 48 -4.59 -7.34 9.48
N ASP A 49 -5.63 -6.58 9.72
CA ASP A 49 -6.93 -6.76 9.07
C ASP A 49 -7.01 -5.97 7.76
N VAL A 50 -6.34 -4.82 7.73
CA VAL A 50 -6.28 -3.93 6.57
C VAL A 50 -4.83 -3.54 6.31
N ILE A 51 -4.41 -3.62 5.07
CA ILE A 51 -3.10 -3.15 4.62
C ILE A 51 -3.31 -1.99 3.66
N VAL A 52 -2.59 -0.90 3.91
CA VAL A 52 -2.55 0.25 3.00
C VAL A 52 -1.22 0.22 2.27
N LEU A 53 -1.27 0.14 0.95
CA LEU A 53 -0.09 0.16 0.08
C LEU A 53 0.06 1.53 -0.56
N ILE A 54 1.27 2.06 -0.52
CA ILE A 54 1.60 3.32 -1.18
C ILE A 54 2.35 2.99 -2.46
N ARG A 55 1.70 3.26 -3.60
CA ARG A 55 2.26 2.96 -4.93
C ARG A 55 2.66 1.48 -5.05
N GLU A 56 3.73 1.19 -5.76
CA GLU A 56 4.21 -0.16 -6.03
C GLU A 56 5.46 -0.49 -5.22
N ARG A 57 5.58 0.07 -4.01
CA ARG A 57 6.82 -0.01 -3.20
C ARG A 57 7.06 -1.38 -2.59
N THR A 58 6.01 -2.11 -2.24
CA THR A 58 6.13 -3.45 -1.66
C THR A 58 5.29 -4.43 -2.46
N PRO A 59 5.90 -5.48 -3.04
CA PRO A 59 5.13 -6.52 -3.72
C PRO A 59 4.43 -7.44 -2.72
N LEU A 60 3.17 -7.72 -2.99
CA LEU A 60 2.38 -8.71 -2.26
C LEU A 60 2.14 -9.91 -3.16
N SER A 61 2.98 -10.93 -3.02
CA SER A 61 2.87 -12.16 -3.77
C SER A 61 1.84 -13.10 -3.15
N ARG A 62 1.43 -14.12 -3.91
CA ARG A 62 0.57 -15.17 -3.38
C ARG A 62 1.17 -15.83 -2.14
N GLN A 63 2.47 -16.08 -2.16
CA GLN A 63 3.19 -16.68 -1.05
C GLN A 63 3.05 -15.86 0.24
N LEU A 64 3.13 -14.54 0.14
CA LEU A 64 2.94 -13.65 1.28
C LEU A 64 1.49 -13.63 1.73
N ILE A 65 0.56 -13.51 0.79
CA ILE A 65 -0.89 -13.45 1.09
C ILE A 65 -1.36 -14.69 1.83
N GLU A 66 -0.84 -15.86 1.47
CA GLU A 66 -1.17 -17.13 2.15
C GLU A 66 -0.76 -17.13 3.62
N LYS A 67 0.19 -16.28 4.02
CA LYS A 67 0.67 -16.17 5.39
C LYS A 67 -0.07 -15.13 6.22
N LEU A 68 -1.10 -14.50 5.67
CA LEU A 68 -1.83 -13.40 6.31
C LEU A 68 -3.30 -13.81 6.56
N PRO A 69 -3.55 -14.63 7.59
CA PRO A 69 -4.89 -15.23 7.77
C PRO A 69 -5.97 -14.25 8.19
N LYS A 70 -5.60 -13.11 8.78
CA LYS A 70 -6.56 -12.11 9.27
C LYS A 70 -6.86 -11.02 8.25
N LEU A 71 -6.15 -10.98 7.14
CA LEU A 71 -6.27 -9.91 6.16
C LEU A 71 -7.63 -9.93 5.47
N LYS A 72 -8.30 -8.78 5.45
CA LYS A 72 -9.64 -8.62 4.87
C LYS A 72 -9.68 -7.63 3.72
N LEU A 73 -8.82 -6.61 3.76
CA LEU A 73 -8.83 -5.52 2.80
C LEU A 73 -7.41 -5.04 2.51
N ILE A 74 -7.14 -4.82 1.25
CA ILE A 74 -5.95 -4.09 0.80
C ILE A 74 -6.42 -2.80 0.16
N ALA A 75 -5.98 -1.66 0.70
CA ALA A 75 -6.26 -0.35 0.15
C ALA A 75 -5.01 0.15 -0.57
N GLN A 76 -5.10 0.31 -1.88
CA GLN A 76 -3.99 0.75 -2.72
C GLN A 76 -4.09 2.25 -2.97
N VAL A 77 -3.05 2.98 -2.62
CA VAL A 77 -2.92 4.40 -3.01
C VAL A 77 -2.42 4.43 -4.46
N GLY A 78 -3.28 4.87 -5.36
CA GLY A 78 -3.08 4.74 -6.80
C GLY A 78 -3.74 3.48 -7.33
N LYS A 79 -3.33 3.02 -8.50
CA LYS A 79 -3.90 1.82 -9.11
C LYS A 79 -3.17 0.57 -8.66
N ALA A 80 -3.91 -0.53 -8.52
CA ALA A 80 -3.33 -1.84 -8.32
C ALA A 80 -2.55 -2.24 -9.58
N GLY A 81 -1.25 -2.50 -9.42
CA GLY A 81 -0.36 -2.88 -10.49
C GLY A 81 0.16 -4.30 -10.35
N PRO A 82 1.20 -4.66 -11.10
CA PRO A 82 1.74 -6.03 -11.08
C PRO A 82 2.40 -6.43 -9.77
N HIS A 83 2.65 -5.48 -8.86
CA HIS A 83 3.19 -5.75 -7.53
C HIS A 83 2.21 -6.48 -6.62
N LEU A 84 0.92 -6.47 -6.95
CA LEU A 84 -0.14 -7.09 -6.15
C LEU A 84 -0.76 -8.25 -6.92
N ASP A 85 -0.73 -9.44 -6.33
CA ASP A 85 -1.40 -10.62 -6.90
C ASP A 85 -2.89 -10.56 -6.57
N VAL A 86 -3.66 -9.91 -7.44
CA VAL A 86 -5.10 -9.73 -7.25
C VAL A 86 -5.85 -11.06 -7.26
N GLN A 87 -5.40 -12.02 -8.06
CA GLN A 87 -6.03 -13.34 -8.11
C GLN A 87 -5.89 -14.06 -6.78
N ALA A 88 -4.71 -13.95 -6.15
CA ALA A 88 -4.50 -14.53 -4.81
C ALA A 88 -5.42 -13.88 -3.78
N CYS A 89 -5.62 -12.57 -3.87
CA CYS A 89 -6.56 -11.87 -2.99
C CYS A 89 -7.99 -12.40 -3.16
N THR A 90 -8.42 -12.57 -4.40
CA THR A 90 -9.74 -13.14 -4.70
C THR A 90 -9.90 -14.55 -4.13
N ASP A 91 -8.90 -15.39 -4.31
CA ASP A 91 -8.90 -16.77 -3.83
C ASP A 91 -8.98 -16.86 -2.30
N HIS A 92 -8.47 -15.86 -1.61
CA HIS A 92 -8.45 -15.80 -0.13
C HIS A 92 -9.56 -14.92 0.46
N GLY A 93 -10.48 -14.43 -0.36
CA GLY A 93 -11.57 -13.59 0.10
C GLY A 93 -11.16 -12.19 0.56
N ILE A 94 -10.06 -11.68 0.05
CA ILE A 94 -9.53 -10.36 0.41
C ILE A 94 -10.04 -9.35 -0.61
N ALA A 95 -10.68 -8.28 -0.12
CA ALA A 95 -11.12 -7.18 -0.98
C ALA A 95 -9.92 -6.29 -1.32
N VAL A 96 -9.89 -5.78 -2.54
CA VAL A 96 -8.87 -4.82 -2.99
C VAL A 96 -9.57 -3.55 -3.44
N ALA A 97 -9.22 -2.44 -2.81
CA ALA A 97 -9.68 -1.12 -3.20
C ALA A 97 -8.51 -0.35 -3.81
N GLU A 98 -8.73 0.27 -4.95
CA GLU A 98 -7.71 1.08 -5.59
C GLU A 98 -8.19 2.51 -5.81
N GLY A 99 -7.25 3.44 -5.94
CA GLY A 99 -7.56 4.82 -6.25
C GLY A 99 -7.62 5.07 -7.74
N VAL A 100 -8.12 6.23 -8.10
CA VAL A 100 -8.09 6.73 -9.47
C VAL A 100 -6.88 7.65 -9.63
N GLY A 101 -6.03 7.33 -10.56
CA GLY A 101 -4.86 8.13 -10.87
C GLY A 101 -4.79 8.45 -12.35
N SER A 102 -4.02 9.47 -12.70
CA SER A 102 -3.78 9.84 -14.08
C SER A 102 -2.29 9.98 -14.32
N PRO A 103 -1.76 9.44 -15.44
CA PRO A 103 -0.36 9.63 -15.79
C PRO A 103 -0.07 10.99 -16.45
N VAL A 104 -1.09 11.84 -16.61
CA VAL A 104 -0.94 13.12 -17.34
C VAL A 104 0.01 14.06 -16.61
N ALA A 105 -0.13 14.24 -15.31
CA ALA A 105 0.71 15.18 -14.57
C ALA A 105 2.22 14.81 -14.62
N PRO A 106 2.62 13.57 -14.30
CA PRO A 106 4.04 13.21 -14.43
C PRO A 106 4.54 13.24 -15.89
N ALA A 107 3.69 12.90 -16.85
CA ALA A 107 4.07 12.98 -18.27
C ALA A 107 4.30 14.42 -18.71
N GLU A 108 3.42 15.33 -18.31
CA GLU A 108 3.58 16.75 -18.64
C GLU A 108 4.79 17.37 -17.95
N LEU A 109 5.03 17.02 -16.68
CA LEU A 109 6.23 17.51 -16.00
C LEU A 109 7.50 17.00 -16.64
N THR A 110 7.53 15.73 -17.04
CA THR A 110 8.67 15.15 -17.74
C THR A 110 8.95 15.91 -19.02
N TRP A 111 7.91 16.18 -19.80
CA TRP A 111 8.04 16.94 -21.04
C TRP A 111 8.54 18.35 -20.79
N ALA A 112 8.00 19.03 -19.77
CA ALA A 112 8.42 20.37 -19.40
C ALA A 112 9.90 20.42 -19.02
N LEU A 113 10.38 19.42 -18.25
CA LEU A 113 11.78 19.33 -17.87
C LEU A 113 12.70 19.09 -19.07
N ILE A 114 12.27 18.24 -20.01
CA ILE A 114 13.02 18.03 -21.25
C ILE A 114 13.14 19.35 -22.02
N MET A 115 12.04 20.07 -22.18
CA MET A 115 12.03 21.35 -22.90
C MET A 115 12.88 22.40 -22.20
N ALA A 116 12.88 22.43 -20.87
CA ALA A 116 13.68 23.36 -20.09
C ALA A 116 15.19 23.11 -20.22
N CYS A 117 15.59 21.88 -20.52
CA CYS A 117 17.00 21.50 -20.68
C CYS A 117 17.55 21.74 -22.08
N LEU A 118 16.69 22.10 -23.03
CA LEU A 118 17.11 22.43 -24.40
C LEU A 118 17.53 23.91 -24.46
#